data_9e8c6d9c49b079c8bcd6c97f2f23f5d2
#
_entry.id   9e8c6d9c49b079c8bcd6c97f2f23f5d2
#
_cell.length_a   1.000
_cell.length_b   1.000
_cell.length_c   1.000
_cell.angle_alpha   90.00
_cell.angle_beta   90.00
_cell.angle_gamma   90.00
#
_symmetry.space_group_name_H-M   'P 1'
#
loop_
_entity.id
_entity.type
_entity.pdbx_description
1 polymer ?
#
loop_
_entity_poly.entity_id
_entity_poly.type
_entity_poly.pdbx_seq_one_letter_code
_entity_poly.pdbx_strand_id
1 'polypeptide(L)'
;QHNQTTVIGVAEARGVILLAAAQAGLPIYEYTPMQVKQAVTGYGKAVKKQVQEMTRVLLHLPAVPKPDDTADALAMAITFCHTNGNQLNRYTRRVAGPI
;
A
#
# COMPACT_ATOMS: atom_id res chain seq x y z
N GLN A 1 29.24 6.29 -5.09
CA GLN A 1 28.52 5.55 -4.11
C GLN A 1 27.12 5.24 -4.55
N HIS A 2 26.96 4.08 -5.10
CA HIS A 2 25.72 3.58 -5.66
C HIS A 2 24.55 3.69 -4.69
N ASN A 3 24.76 3.22 -3.45
CA ASN A 3 23.68 3.16 -2.47
C ASN A 3 23.21 4.54 -2.03
N GLN A 4 24.14 5.47 -1.84
CA GLN A 4 23.80 6.83 -1.45
C GLN A 4 23.01 7.54 -2.56
N THR A 5 23.41 7.38 -3.80
CA THR A 5 22.71 7.97 -4.93
C THR A 5 21.29 7.44 -5.04
N THR A 6 21.12 6.12 -4.86
CA THR A 6 19.80 5.49 -4.91
C THR A 6 18.90 5.99 -3.77
N VAL A 7 19.44 6.11 -2.57
CA VAL A 7 18.66 6.59 -1.41
C VAL A 7 18.19 8.03 -1.64
N ILE A 8 19.07 8.90 -2.14
CA ILE A 8 18.71 10.29 -2.43
C ILE A 8 17.61 10.35 -3.50
N GLY A 9 17.76 9.56 -4.58
CA GLY A 9 16.75 9.51 -5.62
C GLY A 9 15.37 9.07 -5.12
N VAL A 10 15.35 8.07 -4.25
CA VAL A 10 14.09 7.59 -3.66
C VAL A 10 13.45 8.68 -2.80
N ALA A 11 14.25 9.37 -1.98
CA ALA A 11 13.75 10.44 -1.13
C ALA A 11 13.18 11.61 -1.96
N GLU A 12 13.86 11.98 -3.04
CA GLU A 12 13.39 13.03 -3.93
C GLU A 12 12.07 12.64 -4.61
N ALA A 13 11.98 11.41 -5.11
CA ALA A 13 10.76 10.91 -5.73
C ALA A 13 9.59 10.92 -4.76
N ARG A 14 9.83 10.50 -3.51
CA ARG A 14 8.81 10.52 -2.47
C ARG A 14 8.32 11.94 -2.23
N GLY A 15 9.24 12.91 -2.13
CA GLY A 15 8.91 14.31 -1.91
C GLY A 15 8.05 14.88 -3.03
N VAL A 16 8.39 14.57 -4.28
CA VAL A 16 7.62 15.03 -5.44
C VAL A 16 6.20 14.45 -5.42
N ILE A 17 6.07 13.17 -5.12
CA ILE A 17 4.75 12.52 -5.07
C ILE A 17 3.89 13.12 -3.96
N LEU A 18 4.47 13.34 -2.78
CA LEU A 18 3.74 13.93 -1.67
C LEU A 18 3.28 15.36 -1.99
N LEU A 19 4.14 16.14 -2.62
CA LEU A 19 3.78 17.50 -3.03
C LEU A 19 2.67 17.50 -4.06
N ALA A 20 2.78 16.64 -5.06
CA ALA A 20 1.77 16.54 -6.12
C ALA A 20 0.41 16.14 -5.53
N ALA A 21 0.40 15.18 -4.61
CA ALA A 21 -0.83 14.74 -3.96
C ALA A 21 -1.43 15.87 -3.13
N ALA A 22 -0.60 16.61 -2.39
CA ALA A 22 -1.08 17.73 -1.59
C ALA A 22 -1.67 18.82 -2.46
N GLN A 23 -1.02 19.16 -3.58
CA GLN A 23 -1.53 20.16 -4.51
C GLN A 23 -2.83 19.74 -5.17
N ALA A 24 -3.01 18.45 -5.39
CA ALA A 24 -4.24 17.91 -5.96
C ALA A 24 -5.36 17.74 -4.92
N GLY A 25 -5.10 18.05 -3.66
CA GLY A 25 -6.09 17.91 -2.60
C GLY A 25 -6.39 16.47 -2.23
N LEU A 26 -5.47 15.55 -2.53
CA LEU A 26 -5.66 14.14 -2.22
C LEU A 26 -5.19 13.82 -0.82
N PRO A 27 -5.95 13.03 -0.05
CA PRO A 27 -5.49 12.59 1.26
C PRO A 27 -4.31 11.63 1.11
N ILE A 28 -3.37 11.71 2.06
CA ILE A 28 -2.17 10.89 2.06
C ILE A 28 -2.20 10.01 3.30
N TYR A 29 -1.98 8.72 3.10
CA TYR A 29 -1.93 7.74 4.19
C TYR A 29 -0.57 7.08 4.18
N GLU A 30 0.01 6.92 5.36
CA GLU A 30 1.29 6.26 5.53
C GLU A 30 1.15 5.14 6.54
N TYR A 31 1.84 4.04 6.30
CA TYR A 31 1.83 2.88 7.18
C TYR A 31 3.24 2.39 7.41
N THR A 32 3.52 2.00 8.66
CA THR A 32 4.80 1.37 8.98
C THR A 32 4.81 -0.06 8.44
N PRO A 33 6.00 -0.65 8.24
CA PRO A 33 6.06 -2.06 7.86
C PRO A 33 5.32 -2.98 8.82
N MET A 34 5.37 -2.70 10.12
CA MET A 34 4.66 -3.49 11.11
C MET A 34 3.14 -3.41 10.90
N GLN A 35 2.62 -2.21 10.61
CA GLN A 35 1.20 -2.04 10.35
C GLN A 35 0.74 -2.82 9.12
N VAL A 36 1.55 -2.82 8.06
CA VAL A 36 1.23 -3.59 6.86
C VAL A 36 1.24 -5.09 7.16
N LYS A 37 2.26 -5.56 7.85
CA LYS A 37 2.34 -6.98 8.22
C LYS A 37 1.13 -7.39 9.05
N GLN A 38 0.77 -6.59 10.04
CA GLN A 38 -0.36 -6.86 10.91
C GLN A 38 -1.68 -6.86 10.14
N ALA A 39 -1.87 -5.89 9.26
CA ALA A 39 -3.12 -5.78 8.50
C ALA A 39 -3.29 -6.91 7.49
N VAL A 40 -2.20 -7.32 6.83
CA VAL A 40 -2.26 -8.33 5.78
C VAL A 40 -2.27 -9.75 6.36
N THR A 41 -1.43 -10.02 7.36
CA THR A 41 -1.25 -11.38 7.88
C THR A 41 -1.86 -11.60 9.26
N GLY A 42 -2.20 -10.54 9.97
CA GLY A 42 -2.61 -10.62 11.37
C GLY A 42 -1.43 -10.73 12.33
N TYR A 43 -0.21 -10.63 11.85
CA TYR A 43 0.98 -10.81 12.66
C TYR A 43 2.04 -9.76 12.32
N GLY A 44 2.30 -8.85 13.28
CA GLY A 44 3.20 -7.73 13.05
C GLY A 44 4.66 -8.10 12.82
N LYS A 45 5.06 -9.34 13.13
CA LYS A 45 6.42 -9.84 12.91
C LYS A 45 6.52 -10.79 11.74
N ALA A 46 5.51 -10.81 10.87
CA ALA A 46 5.53 -11.66 9.68
C ALA A 46 6.73 -11.33 8.80
N VAL A 47 7.29 -12.33 8.16
CA VAL A 47 8.38 -12.11 7.20
C VAL A 47 7.79 -11.72 5.85
N LYS A 48 8.61 -11.12 5.00
CA LYS A 48 8.19 -10.60 3.70
C LYS A 48 7.47 -11.65 2.86
N LYS A 49 7.97 -12.87 2.86
CA LYS A 49 7.38 -13.96 2.08
C LYS A 49 5.95 -14.26 2.53
N GLN A 50 5.70 -14.19 3.84
CA GLN A 50 4.35 -14.39 4.37
C GLN A 50 3.40 -13.29 3.94
N VAL A 51 3.87 -12.03 3.96
CA VAL A 51 3.07 -10.90 3.49
C VAL A 51 2.73 -11.05 2.01
N GLN A 52 3.71 -11.42 1.19
CA GLN A 52 3.50 -11.62 -0.24
C GLN A 52 2.50 -12.74 -0.51
N GLU A 53 2.63 -13.87 0.19
CA GLU A 53 1.73 -14.99 -0.01
C GLU A 53 0.30 -14.67 0.43
N MET A 54 0.15 -13.97 1.54
CA MET A 54 -1.18 -13.58 2.00
C MET A 54 -1.80 -12.55 1.06
N THR A 55 -0.99 -11.62 0.53
CA THR A 55 -1.46 -10.67 -0.48
C THR A 55 -2.02 -11.41 -1.69
N ARG A 56 -1.29 -12.42 -2.16
CA ARG A 56 -1.75 -13.25 -3.28
C ARG A 56 -3.09 -13.92 -2.96
N VAL A 57 -3.20 -14.50 -1.76
CA VAL A 57 -4.41 -15.21 -1.35
C VAL A 57 -5.60 -14.24 -1.24
N LEU A 58 -5.41 -13.11 -0.59
CA LEU A 58 -6.49 -12.14 -0.37
C LEU A 58 -7.02 -11.57 -1.66
N LEU A 59 -6.16 -11.39 -2.65
CA LEU A 59 -6.54 -10.82 -3.94
C LEU A 59 -6.84 -11.89 -4.99
N HIS A 60 -6.80 -13.16 -4.62
CA HIS A 60 -7.08 -14.29 -5.53
C HIS A 60 -6.17 -14.28 -6.75
N LEU A 61 -4.90 -13.97 -6.56
CA LEU A 61 -3.93 -13.93 -7.66
C LEU A 61 -3.34 -15.33 -7.90
N PRO A 62 -3.02 -15.69 -9.15
CA PRO A 62 -2.43 -16.99 -9.45
C PRO A 62 -0.99 -17.14 -8.96
N ALA A 63 -0.28 -16.02 -8.77
CA ALA A 63 1.10 -16.03 -8.31
C ALA A 63 1.39 -14.73 -7.60
N VAL A 64 2.47 -14.73 -6.80
CA VAL A 64 2.94 -13.48 -6.16
C VAL A 64 3.38 -12.52 -7.26
N PRO A 65 2.85 -11.27 -7.26
CA PRO A 65 3.22 -10.29 -8.29
C PRO A 65 4.70 -9.97 -8.28
N LYS A 66 5.23 -9.73 -9.45
CA LYS A 66 6.63 -9.32 -9.65
C LYS A 66 6.66 -8.06 -10.50
N PRO A 67 7.60 -7.14 -10.25
CA PRO A 67 8.63 -7.21 -9.20
C PRO A 67 8.05 -7.04 -7.79
N ASP A 68 8.90 -7.17 -6.79
CA ASP A 68 8.49 -7.06 -5.38
C ASP A 68 7.72 -5.78 -5.08
N ASP A 69 8.08 -4.68 -5.74
CA ASP A 69 7.40 -3.39 -5.55
C ASP A 69 5.90 -3.48 -5.82
N THR A 70 5.49 -4.31 -6.77
CA THR A 70 4.08 -4.52 -7.07
C THR A 70 3.37 -5.18 -5.90
N ALA A 71 3.98 -6.22 -5.33
CA ALA A 71 3.41 -6.88 -4.17
C ALA A 71 3.35 -5.94 -2.97
N ASP A 72 4.38 -5.12 -2.78
CA ASP A 72 4.42 -4.13 -1.69
C ASP A 72 3.30 -3.11 -1.85
N ALA A 73 3.08 -2.61 -3.07
CA ALA A 73 2.02 -1.65 -3.33
C ALA A 73 0.63 -2.25 -3.07
N LEU A 74 0.43 -3.50 -3.45
CA LEU A 74 -0.83 -4.19 -3.21
C LEU A 74 -1.06 -4.43 -1.71
N ALA A 75 0.00 -4.76 -0.97
CA ALA A 75 -0.09 -4.93 0.47
C ALA A 75 -0.48 -3.60 1.16
N MET A 76 0.06 -2.48 0.68
CA MET A 76 -0.35 -1.16 1.17
C MET A 76 -1.81 -0.88 0.88
N ALA A 77 -2.29 -1.22 -0.30
CA ALA A 77 -3.68 -1.03 -0.66
C ALA A 77 -4.61 -1.87 0.23
N ILE A 78 -4.23 -3.11 0.50
CA ILE A 78 -4.97 -3.97 1.43
C ILE A 78 -5.01 -3.34 2.81
N THR A 79 -3.88 -2.82 3.29
CA THR A 79 -3.79 -2.17 4.58
C THR A 79 -4.74 -0.98 4.65
N PHE A 80 -4.76 -0.16 3.60
CA PHE A 80 -5.67 0.97 3.53
C PHE A 80 -7.12 0.52 3.61
N CYS A 81 -7.51 -0.46 2.82
CA CYS A 81 -8.88 -0.97 2.82
C CYS A 81 -9.26 -1.53 4.19
N HIS A 82 -8.33 -2.21 4.84
CA HIS A 82 -8.57 -2.82 6.14
C HIS A 82 -8.76 -1.77 7.24
N THR A 83 -7.93 -0.72 7.23
CA THR A 83 -7.96 0.31 8.27
C THR A 83 -8.96 1.42 7.98
N ASN A 84 -9.31 1.65 6.72
CA ASN A 84 -10.19 2.75 6.31
C ASN A 84 -11.43 2.25 5.54
N GLY A 85 -11.87 1.04 5.85
CA GLY A 85 -12.97 0.41 5.13
C GLY A 85 -14.25 1.24 5.08
N ASN A 86 -14.59 1.91 6.18
CA ASN A 86 -15.80 2.73 6.22
C ASN A 86 -15.71 3.92 5.27
N GLN A 87 -14.54 4.54 5.17
CA GLN A 87 -14.31 5.64 4.24
C GLN A 87 -14.38 5.15 2.80
N LEU A 88 -13.79 4.00 2.53
CA LEU A 88 -13.83 3.40 1.21
C LEU A 88 -15.26 3.07 0.80
N ASN A 89 -16.05 2.53 1.69
CA ASN A 89 -17.44 2.21 1.42
C ASN A 89 -18.24 3.46 1.08
N ARG A 90 -18.02 4.55 1.81
CA ARG A 90 -18.69 5.82 1.52
C ARG A 90 -18.29 6.36 0.15
N TYR A 91 -17.02 6.28 -0.18
CA TYR A 91 -16.52 6.73 -1.47
C TYR A 91 -17.14 5.89 -2.60
N THR A 92 -17.16 4.58 -2.45
CA THR A 92 -17.71 3.68 -3.44
C THR A 92 -19.19 3.96 -3.69
N ARG A 93 -19.94 4.20 -2.64
CA ARG A 93 -21.37 4.53 -2.77
C ARG A 93 -21.58 5.83 -3.54
N ARG A 94 -20.73 6.84 -3.27
CA ARG A 94 -20.83 8.12 -3.97
C ARG A 94 -20.54 7.99 -5.45
N VAL A 95 -19.48 7.24 -5.78
CA VAL A 95 -19.05 7.09 -7.17
C VAL A 95 -20.00 6.22 -7.95
N ALA A 96 -20.44 5.12 -7.36
CA ALA A 96 -21.32 4.17 -8.02
C ALA A 96 -22.79 4.62 -8.02
N GLY A 97 -23.10 5.62 -7.19
CA GLY A 97 -24.47 6.06 -7.01
C GLY A 97 -25.25 5.13 -6.09
N PRO A 98 -26.49 5.49 -5.78
CA PRO A 98 -27.34 4.63 -4.96
C PRO A 98 -27.68 3.38 -5.78
N ILE A 99 -27.44 2.26 -5.18
CA ILE A 99 -27.71 0.96 -5.83
C ILE A 99 -28.91 0.33 -5.18
#